data_3328458f517ba5d6e11d24b747598c66
#
_entry.id   3328458f517ba5d6e11d24b747598c66
#
_cell.length_a   1.000
_cell.length_b   1.000
_cell.length_c   1.000
_cell.angle_alpha   90.00
_cell.angle_beta   90.00
_cell.angle_gamma   90.00
#
_symmetry.space_group_name_H-M   'P 1'
#
loop_
_entity.id
_entity.type
_entity.pdbx_description
1 polymer ?
#
loop_
_entity_poly.entity_id
_entity_poly.type
_entity_poly.pdbx_seq_one_letter_code
_entity_poly.pdbx_strand_id
1 'polypeptide(L)'
;EEEQKVAQIQLPNTENMVGKLSFKQELELISHLDIMIGMDSGNGHLSAMYGVPTITLWGVTHPYAGFYPYAQPKENALLADRTKYPLIPTSVYGKKYPKGYEKAIETISAEMILAKVEQILSTL
;
A
#
# COMPACT_ATOMS: atom_id res chain seq x y z
N GLU A 1 4.84 14.81 -10.63
CA GLU A 1 3.56 15.09 -9.97
C GLU A 1 3.51 14.48 -8.55
N GLU A 2 3.81 13.18 -8.39
CA GLU A 2 3.83 12.51 -7.08
C GLU A 2 4.88 13.12 -6.14
N GLU A 3 6.09 13.35 -6.64
CA GLU A 3 7.17 13.97 -5.87
C GLU A 3 6.77 15.36 -5.33
N GLN A 4 6.06 16.15 -6.13
CA GLN A 4 5.59 17.47 -5.70
C GLN A 4 4.50 17.38 -4.62
N LYS A 5 3.61 16.38 -4.70
CA LYS A 5 2.59 16.14 -3.67
C LYS A 5 3.22 15.71 -2.35
N VAL A 6 4.20 14.82 -2.40
CA VAL A 6 4.93 14.36 -1.20
C VAL A 6 5.71 15.50 -0.56
N ALA A 7 6.33 16.38 -1.37
CA ALA A 7 7.08 17.54 -0.86
C ALA A 7 6.20 18.56 -0.09
N GLN A 8 4.88 18.55 -0.32
CA GLN A 8 3.93 19.42 0.40
C GLN A 8 3.56 18.88 1.79
N ILE A 9 3.86 17.61 2.08
CA ILE A 9 3.57 17.02 3.39
C ILE A 9 4.65 17.46 4.37
N GLN A 10 4.29 18.34 5.30
CA GLN A 10 5.17 18.84 6.35
C GLN A 10 4.50 18.63 7.70
N LEU A 11 4.63 17.41 8.21
CA LEU A 11 4.09 17.02 9.50
C LEU A 11 5.24 16.67 10.46
N PRO A 12 5.05 16.88 11.79
CA PRO A 12 6.03 16.45 12.77
C PRO A 12 6.21 14.91 12.70
N ASN A 13 7.44 14.47 12.92
CA ASN A 13 7.81 13.04 12.88
C ASN A 13 7.64 12.38 11.49
N THR A 14 7.66 13.17 10.43
CA THR A 14 7.65 12.65 9.05
C THR A 14 8.92 13.10 8.32
N GLU A 15 9.42 12.25 7.45
CA GLU A 15 10.55 12.53 6.60
C GLU A 15 10.28 12.11 5.15
N ASN A 16 10.50 13.04 4.23
CA ASN A 16 10.40 12.77 2.81
C ASN A 16 11.69 12.15 2.28
N MET A 17 11.65 10.89 1.89
CA MET A 17 12.79 10.15 1.36
C MET A 17 12.83 10.06 -0.17
N VAL A 18 11.86 10.66 -0.87
CA VAL A 18 11.77 10.60 -2.34
C VAL A 18 13.04 11.16 -2.98
N GLY A 19 13.69 10.35 -3.80
CA GLY A 19 14.90 10.74 -4.55
C GLY A 19 16.17 10.93 -3.71
N LYS A 20 16.15 10.60 -2.42
CA LYS A 20 17.30 10.82 -1.52
C LYS A 20 18.19 9.60 -1.33
N LEU A 21 17.68 8.40 -1.66
CA LEU A 21 18.37 7.15 -1.39
C LEU A 21 18.74 6.44 -2.68
N SER A 22 19.88 5.74 -2.67
CA SER A 22 20.18 4.72 -3.65
C SER A 22 19.30 3.49 -3.41
N PHE A 23 19.15 2.62 -4.40
CA PHE A 23 18.37 1.38 -4.24
C PHE A 23 18.85 0.52 -3.06
N LYS A 24 20.17 0.43 -2.85
CA LYS A 24 20.74 -0.27 -1.71
C LYS A 24 20.30 0.35 -0.38
N GLN A 25 20.33 1.68 -0.28
CA GLN A 25 19.88 2.40 0.90
C GLN A 25 18.37 2.28 1.14
N GLU A 26 17.57 2.22 0.06
CA GLU A 26 16.13 1.95 0.17
C GLU A 26 15.87 0.56 0.75
N LEU A 27 16.59 -0.47 0.29
CA LEU A 27 16.47 -1.82 0.84
C LEU A 27 16.87 -1.87 2.32
N GLU A 28 17.93 -1.17 2.69
CA GLU A 28 18.38 -1.07 4.08
C GLU A 28 17.33 -0.39 4.94
N LEU A 29 16.77 0.74 4.50
CA LEU A 29 15.68 1.41 5.20
C LEU A 29 14.46 0.50 5.35
N ILE A 30 14.01 -0.14 4.28
CA ILE A 30 12.84 -1.02 4.29
C ILE A 30 13.03 -2.16 5.31
N SER A 31 14.23 -2.74 5.38
CA SER A 31 14.52 -3.85 6.30
C SER A 31 14.41 -3.48 7.79
N HIS A 32 14.41 -2.21 8.13
CA HIS A 32 14.34 -1.69 9.50
C HIS A 32 12.97 -1.09 9.86
N LEU A 33 11.99 -1.17 8.95
CA LEU A 33 10.64 -0.66 9.24
C LEU A 33 9.88 -1.60 10.18
N ASP A 34 9.10 -1.03 11.07
CA ASP A 34 8.14 -1.78 11.91
C ASP A 34 6.90 -2.17 11.10
N ILE A 35 6.47 -1.32 10.18
CA ILE A 35 5.33 -1.54 9.28
C ILE A 35 5.60 -0.84 7.95
N MET A 36 5.21 -1.47 6.86
CA MET A 36 5.10 -0.86 5.53
C MET A 36 3.64 -0.67 5.18
N ILE A 37 3.29 0.51 4.69
CA ILE A 37 2.00 0.76 4.03
C ILE A 37 2.30 1.05 2.57
N GLY A 38 1.77 0.25 1.68
CA GLY A 38 2.03 0.37 0.25
C GLY A 38 0.80 0.09 -0.60
N MET A 39 0.88 0.56 -1.82
CA MET A 39 -0.06 0.16 -2.87
C MET A 39 0.34 -1.23 -3.41
N ASP A 40 -0.39 -1.74 -4.39
CA ASP A 40 0.03 -2.88 -5.21
C ASP A 40 1.29 -2.47 -6.03
N SER A 41 2.45 -2.55 -5.40
CA SER A 41 3.72 -2.05 -5.94
C SER A 41 4.92 -2.85 -5.43
N GLY A 42 6.08 -2.63 -6.05
CA GLY A 42 7.33 -3.32 -5.71
C GLY A 42 7.75 -3.19 -4.25
N ASN A 43 7.52 -2.03 -3.62
CA ASN A 43 7.93 -1.79 -2.23
C ASN A 43 7.20 -2.70 -1.23
N GLY A 44 5.92 -3.02 -1.48
CA GLY A 44 5.19 -3.99 -0.67
C GLY A 44 5.82 -5.39 -0.73
N HIS A 45 6.28 -5.81 -1.90
CA HIS A 45 6.97 -7.10 -2.05
C HIS A 45 8.34 -7.10 -1.37
N LEU A 46 9.11 -6.02 -1.51
CA LEU A 46 10.42 -5.90 -0.86
C LEU A 46 10.30 -5.95 0.67
N SER A 47 9.36 -5.23 1.25
CA SER A 47 9.13 -5.25 2.70
C SER A 47 8.72 -6.64 3.19
N ALA A 48 7.85 -7.32 2.45
CA ALA A 48 7.43 -8.68 2.78
C ALA A 48 8.58 -9.68 2.75
N MET A 49 9.54 -9.52 1.82
CA MET A 49 10.74 -10.36 1.76
C MET A 49 11.65 -10.21 2.99
N TYR A 50 11.66 -9.04 3.62
CA TYR A 50 12.36 -8.80 4.90
C TYR A 50 11.54 -9.21 6.13
N GLY A 51 10.34 -9.74 5.95
CA GLY A 51 9.46 -10.11 7.05
C GLY A 51 8.81 -8.90 7.74
N VAL A 52 8.86 -7.73 7.14
CA VAL A 52 8.20 -6.53 7.65
C VAL A 52 6.70 -6.66 7.46
N PRO A 53 5.88 -6.44 8.52
CA PRO A 53 4.43 -6.40 8.38
C PRO A 53 4.02 -5.37 7.32
N THR A 54 3.29 -5.81 6.32
CA THR A 54 2.96 -4.98 5.14
C THR A 54 1.46 -4.88 4.97
N ILE A 55 0.94 -3.65 5.07
CA ILE A 55 -0.43 -3.31 4.73
C ILE A 55 -0.46 -2.90 3.26
N THR A 56 -1.30 -3.55 2.47
CA THR A 56 -1.44 -3.22 1.05
C THR A 56 -2.81 -2.64 0.74
N LEU A 57 -2.83 -1.56 -0.02
CA LEU A 57 -4.05 -0.86 -0.43
C LEU A 57 -4.37 -1.21 -1.88
N TRP A 58 -5.56 -1.75 -2.11
CA TRP A 58 -5.99 -2.24 -3.42
C TRP A 58 -7.16 -1.41 -3.94
N GLY A 59 -6.90 -0.66 -5.03
CA GLY A 59 -7.92 0.12 -5.73
C GLY A 59 -8.69 -0.72 -6.74
N VAL A 60 -8.35 -0.57 -8.03
CA VAL A 60 -8.99 -1.31 -9.14
C VAL A 60 -8.40 -2.70 -9.36
N THR A 61 -7.36 -3.07 -8.63
CA THR A 61 -6.76 -4.41 -8.58
C THR A 61 -7.27 -5.19 -7.38
N HIS A 62 -6.89 -6.46 -7.28
CA HIS A 62 -7.29 -7.33 -6.17
C HIS A 62 -6.21 -8.39 -5.93
N PRO A 63 -5.98 -8.82 -4.68
CA PRO A 63 -5.05 -9.92 -4.36
C PRO A 63 -5.31 -11.20 -5.17
N TYR A 64 -6.54 -11.46 -5.58
CA TYR A 64 -6.88 -12.62 -6.43
C TYR A 64 -6.19 -12.62 -7.80
N ALA A 65 -5.68 -11.47 -8.26
CA ALA A 65 -4.90 -11.40 -9.49
C ALA A 65 -3.46 -11.96 -9.35
N GLY A 66 -3.05 -12.35 -8.13
CA GLY A 66 -1.81 -13.08 -7.88
C GLY A 66 -0.61 -12.23 -7.45
N PHE A 67 -0.79 -10.95 -7.17
CA PHE A 67 0.30 -10.03 -6.80
C PHE A 67 0.36 -9.72 -5.29
N TYR A 68 -0.21 -10.59 -4.46
CA TYR A 68 -0.18 -10.39 -3.02
C TYR A 68 1.25 -10.61 -2.46
N PRO A 69 1.74 -9.76 -1.55
CA PRO A 69 3.07 -9.92 -0.97
C PRO A 69 3.25 -11.24 -0.23
N TYR A 70 4.41 -11.85 -0.40
CA TYR A 70 4.75 -13.15 0.15
C TYR A 70 4.59 -13.20 1.69
N ALA A 71 3.97 -14.27 2.18
CA ALA A 71 3.79 -14.59 3.59
C ALA A 71 3.09 -13.51 4.43
N GLN A 72 2.43 -12.54 3.81
CA GLN A 72 1.62 -11.55 4.55
C GLN A 72 0.24 -12.11 4.88
N PRO A 73 -0.28 -11.85 6.09
CA PRO A 73 -1.65 -12.20 6.46
C PRO A 73 -2.66 -11.57 5.49
N LYS A 74 -3.67 -12.32 5.09
CA LYS A 74 -4.69 -11.82 4.13
C LYS A 74 -5.44 -10.58 4.62
N GLU A 75 -5.61 -10.45 5.92
CA GLU A 75 -6.25 -9.32 6.58
C GLU A 75 -5.44 -8.02 6.50
N ASN A 76 -4.18 -8.08 6.08
CA ASN A 76 -3.37 -6.90 5.81
C ASN A 76 -3.64 -6.28 4.43
N ALA A 77 -4.45 -6.93 3.60
CA ALA A 77 -4.95 -6.36 2.36
C ALA A 77 -6.21 -5.53 2.63
N LEU A 78 -6.13 -4.23 2.44
CA LEU A 78 -7.29 -3.34 2.49
C LEU A 78 -7.81 -3.14 1.08
N LEU A 79 -9.07 -3.48 0.87
CA LEU A 79 -9.69 -3.56 -0.44
C LEU A 79 -10.66 -2.42 -0.66
N ALA A 80 -10.74 -1.92 -1.91
CA ALA A 80 -11.80 -1.02 -2.32
C ALA A 80 -13.18 -1.68 -2.16
N ASP A 81 -14.20 -0.87 -1.97
CA ASP A 81 -15.58 -1.34 -1.80
C ASP A 81 -16.13 -1.93 -3.10
N ARG A 82 -16.17 -3.25 -3.18
CA ARG A 82 -16.64 -3.98 -4.35
C ARG A 82 -18.16 -3.99 -4.50
N THR A 83 -18.91 -3.50 -3.53
CA THR A 83 -20.34 -3.26 -3.69
C THR A 83 -20.61 -2.01 -4.51
N LYS A 84 -19.77 -0.98 -4.37
CA LYS A 84 -19.78 0.25 -5.19
C LYS A 84 -19.09 0.05 -6.54
N TYR A 85 -18.06 -0.80 -6.57
CA TYR A 85 -17.22 -1.06 -7.73
C TYR A 85 -17.16 -2.55 -8.05
N PRO A 86 -18.28 -3.13 -8.52
CA PRO A 86 -18.43 -4.60 -8.61
C PRO A 86 -17.57 -5.27 -9.67
N LEU A 87 -16.99 -4.50 -10.61
CA LEU A 87 -16.12 -5.03 -11.66
C LEU A 87 -14.65 -5.19 -11.23
N ILE A 88 -14.30 -4.91 -9.98
CA ILE A 88 -12.94 -5.12 -9.47
C ILE A 88 -12.69 -6.62 -9.23
N PRO A 89 -11.55 -7.16 -9.68
CA PRO A 89 -10.46 -6.51 -10.43
C PRO A 89 -10.84 -6.19 -11.88
N THR A 90 -10.61 -4.95 -12.31
CA THR A 90 -10.97 -4.50 -13.67
C THR A 90 -9.98 -4.98 -14.73
N SER A 91 -8.74 -5.22 -14.30
CA SER A 91 -7.67 -5.80 -15.12
C SER A 91 -6.56 -6.32 -14.21
N VAL A 92 -5.66 -7.14 -14.75
CA VAL A 92 -4.56 -7.74 -13.97
C VAL A 92 -3.64 -6.69 -13.36
N TYR A 93 -3.30 -5.66 -14.12
CA TYR A 93 -2.36 -4.60 -13.70
C TYR A 93 -3.04 -3.28 -13.31
N GLY A 94 -4.37 -3.22 -13.27
CA GLY A 94 -5.10 -2.00 -12.93
C GLY A 94 -5.01 -0.88 -13.98
N LYS A 95 -4.54 -1.17 -15.19
CA LYS A 95 -4.38 -0.17 -16.26
C LYS A 95 -5.65 0.08 -17.06
N LYS A 96 -6.62 -0.80 -16.96
CA LYS A 96 -7.91 -0.72 -17.68
C LYS A 96 -9.04 -0.79 -16.67
N TYR A 97 -9.86 0.25 -16.63
CA TYR A 97 -11.02 0.33 -15.75
C TYR A 97 -12.11 1.23 -16.36
N PRO A 98 -13.38 1.00 -16.03
CA PRO A 98 -14.48 1.86 -16.44
C PRO A 98 -14.33 3.28 -15.88
N LYS A 99 -14.91 4.25 -16.56
CA LYS A 99 -14.97 5.63 -16.07
C LYS A 99 -15.58 5.69 -14.66
N GLY A 100 -14.95 6.42 -13.76
CA GLY A 100 -15.36 6.57 -12.36
C GLY A 100 -14.66 5.60 -11.40
N TYR A 101 -14.05 4.53 -11.89
CA TYR A 101 -13.31 3.56 -11.05
C TYR A 101 -11.95 4.09 -10.55
N GLU A 102 -11.46 5.18 -11.11
CA GLU A 102 -10.27 5.88 -10.61
C GLU A 102 -10.38 6.29 -9.14
N LYS A 103 -11.60 6.43 -8.64
CA LYS A 103 -11.90 6.77 -7.24
C LYS A 103 -12.14 5.56 -6.34
N ALA A 104 -12.01 4.34 -6.86
CA ALA A 104 -12.28 3.13 -6.08
C ALA A 104 -11.41 3.04 -4.81
N ILE A 105 -10.14 3.46 -4.88
CA ILE A 105 -9.22 3.47 -3.74
C ILE A 105 -9.67 4.39 -2.61
N GLU A 106 -10.43 5.45 -2.90
CA GLU A 106 -10.94 6.39 -1.90
C GLU A 106 -11.95 5.76 -0.94
N THR A 107 -12.46 4.56 -1.25
CA THR A 107 -13.30 3.79 -0.33
C THR A 107 -12.52 3.15 0.82
N ILE A 108 -11.20 3.11 0.74
CA ILE A 108 -10.33 2.74 1.86
C ILE A 108 -10.07 4.00 2.67
N SER A 109 -10.71 4.12 3.83
CA SER A 109 -10.59 5.30 4.67
C SER A 109 -9.28 5.34 5.46
N ALA A 110 -8.87 6.54 5.90
CA ALA A 110 -7.73 6.69 6.79
C ALA A 110 -7.94 5.95 8.11
N GLU A 111 -9.18 5.92 8.63
CA GLU A 111 -9.55 5.19 9.84
C GLU A 111 -9.33 3.69 9.70
N MET A 112 -9.65 3.10 8.55
CA MET A 112 -9.37 1.68 8.27
C MET A 112 -7.87 1.37 8.30
N ILE A 113 -7.07 2.25 7.70
CA ILE A 113 -5.61 2.10 7.67
C ILE A 113 -5.06 2.21 9.09
N LEU A 114 -5.47 3.24 9.85
CA LEU A 114 -5.03 3.48 11.22
C LEU A 114 -5.37 2.29 12.13
N ALA A 115 -6.61 1.80 12.07
CA ALA A 115 -7.02 0.64 12.85
C ALA A 115 -6.16 -0.60 12.56
N LYS A 116 -5.78 -0.81 11.29
CA LYS A 116 -4.89 -1.92 10.92
C LYS A 116 -3.47 -1.71 11.45
N VAL A 117 -2.94 -0.50 11.39
CA VAL A 117 -1.63 -0.15 11.97
C VAL A 117 -1.63 -0.43 13.47
N GLU A 118 -2.62 0.05 14.20
CA GLU A 118 -2.74 -0.17 15.65
C GLU A 118 -2.84 -1.65 15.99
N GLN A 119 -3.61 -2.42 15.23
CA GLN A 119 -3.72 -3.88 15.41
C GLN A 119 -2.36 -4.56 15.26
N ILE A 120 -1.58 -4.22 14.23
CA ILE A 120 -0.26 -4.81 13.99
C ILE A 120 0.71 -4.40 15.10
N LEU A 121 0.76 -3.12 15.46
CA LEU A 121 1.67 -2.62 16.51
C LEU A 121 1.40 -3.28 17.86
N SER A 122 0.16 -3.62 18.17
CA SER A 122 -0.21 -4.30 19.40
C SER A 122 0.33 -5.73 19.50
N THR A 123 0.77 -6.33 18.39
CA THR A 123 1.32 -7.70 18.34
C THR A 123 2.84 -7.75 18.24
N LEU A 124 3.48 -6.60 18.12
CA LEU A 124 4.95 -6.50 18.05
C LEU A 124 5.63 -6.63 19.42
#